data_36c7673012b76a6dc847f14592154b8a
#
_entry.id   36c7673012b76a6dc847f14592154b8a
#
_cell.length_a   1.000
_cell.length_b   1.000
_cell.length_c   1.000
_cell.angle_alpha   90.00
_cell.angle_beta   90.00
_cell.angle_gamma   90.00
#
_symmetry.space_group_name_H-M   'P 1'
#
loop_
_entity.id
_entity.type
_entity.pdbx_description
1 polymer ?
#
loop_
_entity_poly.entity_id
_entity_poly.type
_entity_poly.pdbx_seq_one_letter_code
_entity_poly.pdbx_strand_id
1 'polypeptide(L)'
;MAIRFATDGDRDAIWAILEPMIRAGETYPLPRDMGREDALAFWISLEKETFVSEEDGRVLGTYFLRANQQGGGAHVANCGYVTAEAAQGRGIARAMCLHSLERAKERGFRAMQFNFVVSTNERAVKLWSSLGFEIVGRLPKVFEHPKLGFVDALVMVGQIS
;
A
#
# COMPACT_ATOMS: atom_id res chain seq x y z
N MET A 1 1.37 19.09 -4.95
CA MET A 1 1.09 17.90 -4.12
C MET A 1 2.26 17.67 -3.17
N ALA A 2 1.97 17.42 -1.91
CA ALA A 2 3.00 17.15 -0.90
C ALA A 2 2.67 15.83 -0.18
N ILE A 3 3.73 15.06 0.13
CA ILE A 3 3.60 13.83 0.92
C ILE A 3 4.25 14.11 2.26
N ARG A 4 3.53 13.86 3.35
CA ARG A 4 3.95 14.14 4.71
C ARG A 4 3.49 13.05 5.67
N PHE A 5 4.07 13.01 6.86
CA PHE A 5 3.57 12.13 7.92
C PHE A 5 2.10 12.41 8.23
N ALA A 6 1.34 11.36 8.45
CA ALA A 6 -0.03 11.49 8.93
C ALA A 6 -0.04 11.97 10.39
N THR A 7 -1.04 12.74 10.74
CA THR A 7 -1.31 13.18 12.11
C THR A 7 -2.67 12.68 12.55
N ASP A 8 -2.99 12.85 13.83
CA ASP A 8 -4.32 12.47 14.34
C ASP A 8 -5.46 13.19 13.59
N GLY A 9 -5.19 14.38 13.09
CA GLY A 9 -6.17 15.14 12.30
C GLY A 9 -6.47 14.53 10.93
N ASP A 10 -5.67 13.56 10.47
CA ASP A 10 -5.86 12.91 9.18
C ASP A 10 -6.70 11.64 9.26
N ARG A 11 -7.10 11.20 10.45
CA ARG A 11 -7.79 9.92 10.64
C ARG A 11 -9.08 9.83 9.85
N ASP A 12 -9.88 10.89 9.84
CA ASP A 12 -11.14 10.91 9.08
C ASP A 12 -10.89 10.79 7.57
N ALA A 13 -9.90 11.53 7.06
CA ALA A 13 -9.56 11.49 5.64
C ALA A 13 -8.99 10.14 5.23
N ILE A 14 -8.15 9.54 6.08
CA ILE A 14 -7.60 8.19 5.82
C ILE A 14 -8.74 7.16 5.77
N TRP A 15 -9.66 7.20 6.74
CA TRP A 15 -10.80 6.29 6.72
C TRP A 15 -11.66 6.46 5.45
N ALA A 16 -11.91 7.71 5.06
CA ALA A 16 -12.67 8.00 3.84
C ALA A 16 -12.01 7.42 2.58
N ILE A 17 -10.69 7.31 2.57
CA ILE A 17 -9.93 6.68 1.48
C ILE A 17 -9.97 5.16 1.58
N LEU A 18 -9.82 4.60 2.79
CA LEU A 18 -9.74 3.15 2.98
C LEU A 18 -11.09 2.47 2.81
N GLU A 19 -12.18 3.08 3.26
CA GLU A 19 -13.48 2.43 3.29
C GLU A 19 -13.95 1.92 1.92
N PRO A 20 -13.95 2.71 0.85
CA PRO A 20 -14.37 2.22 -0.46
C PRO A 20 -13.52 1.05 -0.95
N MET A 21 -12.23 1.08 -0.71
CA MET A 21 -11.29 0.00 -1.09
C MET A 21 -11.62 -1.28 -0.32
N ILE A 22 -11.85 -1.17 0.99
CA ILE A 22 -12.18 -2.31 1.84
C ILE A 22 -13.51 -2.92 1.42
N ARG A 23 -14.54 -2.10 1.19
CA ARG A 23 -15.87 -2.57 0.79
C ARG A 23 -15.89 -3.22 -0.58
N ALA A 24 -15.06 -2.73 -1.51
CA ALA A 24 -14.94 -3.32 -2.84
C ALA A 24 -14.34 -4.73 -2.77
N GLY A 25 -13.38 -4.97 -1.88
CA GLY A 25 -12.79 -6.30 -1.68
C GLY A 25 -12.03 -6.84 -2.88
N GLU A 26 -11.44 -5.98 -3.70
CA GLU A 26 -10.79 -6.39 -4.96
C GLU A 26 -9.27 -6.36 -4.91
N THR A 27 -8.66 -5.67 -3.94
CA THR A 27 -7.22 -5.40 -3.95
C THR A 27 -6.48 -5.69 -2.65
N TYR A 28 -7.16 -5.79 -1.51
CA TYR A 28 -6.54 -6.07 -0.21
C TYR A 28 -7.23 -7.23 0.48
N PRO A 29 -6.46 -8.12 1.14
CA PRO A 29 -7.02 -9.27 1.87
C PRO A 29 -7.51 -8.84 3.25
N LEU A 30 -8.43 -7.89 3.29
CA LEU A 30 -9.05 -7.39 4.51
C LEU A 30 -10.53 -7.78 4.51
N PRO A 31 -11.14 -8.07 5.69
CA PRO A 31 -12.57 -8.32 5.74
C PRO A 31 -13.36 -7.14 5.16
N ARG A 32 -14.27 -7.42 4.24
CA ARG A 32 -15.03 -6.36 3.54
C ARG A 32 -15.93 -5.56 4.47
N ASP A 33 -16.29 -6.12 5.63
CA ASP A 33 -17.09 -5.48 6.66
C ASP A 33 -16.24 -4.81 7.77
N MET A 34 -14.92 -4.75 7.58
CA MET A 34 -14.02 -4.15 8.57
C MET A 34 -14.47 -2.72 8.91
N GLY A 35 -14.63 -2.44 10.20
CA GLY A 35 -15.05 -1.14 10.68
C GLY A 35 -13.92 -0.13 10.73
N ARG A 36 -14.29 1.12 10.97
CA ARG A 36 -13.35 2.25 11.03
C ARG A 36 -12.21 2.04 12.02
N GLU A 37 -12.53 1.64 13.25
CA GLU A 37 -11.51 1.50 14.29
C GLU A 37 -10.47 0.43 13.95
N ASP A 38 -10.92 -0.73 13.47
CA ASP A 38 -10.03 -1.81 13.08
C ASP A 38 -9.19 -1.43 11.85
N ALA A 39 -9.79 -0.76 10.89
CA ALA A 39 -9.09 -0.31 9.70
C ALA A 39 -7.99 0.71 10.04
N LEU A 40 -8.30 1.68 10.89
CA LEU A 40 -7.31 2.67 11.32
C LEU A 40 -6.24 2.05 12.20
N ALA A 41 -6.59 1.10 13.06
CA ALA A 41 -5.61 0.37 13.88
C ALA A 41 -4.66 -0.46 13.01
N PHE A 42 -5.14 -1.01 11.91
CA PHE A 42 -4.31 -1.72 10.94
C PHE A 42 -3.40 -0.76 10.18
N TRP A 43 -3.95 0.34 9.66
CA TRP A 43 -3.23 1.27 8.79
C TRP A 43 -2.27 2.18 9.52
N ILE A 44 -2.62 2.57 10.76
CA ILE A 44 -1.84 3.48 11.60
C ILE A 44 -1.49 2.73 12.89
N SER A 45 -0.33 2.09 12.93
CA SER A 45 0.15 1.37 14.10
C SER A 45 1.54 1.85 14.49
N LEU A 46 1.98 1.49 15.72
CA LEU A 46 3.29 1.91 16.23
C LEU A 46 4.46 1.37 15.42
N GLU A 47 4.29 0.23 14.77
CA GLU A 47 5.32 -0.39 13.93
C GLU A 47 5.38 0.19 12.52
N LYS A 48 4.42 1.04 12.16
CA LYS A 48 4.29 1.62 10.83
C LYS A 48 4.54 3.11 10.86
N GLU A 49 5.20 3.61 9.82
CA GLU A 49 5.18 5.03 9.50
C GLU A 49 4.08 5.25 8.48
N THR A 50 3.11 6.09 8.81
CA THR A 50 1.98 6.36 7.93
C THR A 50 2.08 7.77 7.37
N PHE A 51 1.86 7.89 6.07
CA PHE A 51 1.98 9.12 5.30
C PHE A 51 0.67 9.42 4.57
N VAL A 52 0.47 10.69 4.27
CA VAL A 52 -0.63 11.14 3.42
C VAL A 52 -0.09 12.00 2.27
N SER A 53 -0.76 11.90 1.14
CA SER A 53 -0.54 12.77 -0.01
C SER A 53 -1.60 13.85 0.00
N GLU A 54 -1.18 15.11 0.03
CA GLU A 54 -2.07 16.26 0.21
C GLU A 54 -1.89 17.27 -0.92
N GLU A 55 -3.00 17.82 -1.39
CA GLU A 55 -3.02 18.87 -2.39
C GLU A 55 -4.17 19.83 -2.04
N ASP A 56 -3.86 21.12 -1.93
CA ASP A 56 -4.84 22.16 -1.60
C ASP A 56 -5.68 21.84 -0.35
N GLY A 57 -5.03 21.31 0.69
CA GLY A 57 -5.67 20.95 1.95
C GLY A 57 -6.50 19.66 1.92
N ARG A 58 -6.47 18.93 0.81
CA ARG A 58 -7.21 17.67 0.65
C ARG A 58 -6.26 16.49 0.61
N VAL A 59 -6.58 15.45 1.37
CA VAL A 59 -5.81 14.20 1.37
C VAL A 59 -6.31 13.35 0.21
N LEU A 60 -5.40 13.02 -0.72
CA LEU A 60 -5.70 12.30 -1.94
C LEU A 60 -5.20 10.86 -1.95
N GLY A 61 -4.34 10.51 -1.02
CA GLY A 61 -3.79 9.17 -0.90
C GLY A 61 -3.11 8.98 0.44
N THR A 62 -2.83 7.73 0.76
CA THR A 62 -2.13 7.37 2.01
C THR A 62 -1.31 6.11 1.79
N TYR A 63 -0.19 5.99 2.50
CA TYR A 63 0.57 4.76 2.54
C TYR A 63 1.21 4.57 3.91
N PHE A 64 1.56 3.32 4.22
CA PHE A 64 2.39 3.00 5.37
C PHE A 64 3.67 2.31 4.94
N LEU A 65 4.70 2.44 5.78
CA LEU A 65 5.97 1.75 5.62
C LEU A 65 6.33 1.07 6.92
N ARG A 66 6.78 -0.18 6.84
CA ARG A 66 7.24 -0.96 7.99
C ARG A 66 8.33 -1.92 7.59
N ALA A 67 9.02 -2.50 8.57
CA ALA A 67 9.86 -3.68 8.31
C ALA A 67 8.94 -4.86 8.00
N ASN A 68 9.26 -5.61 6.93
CA ASN A 68 8.45 -6.76 6.52
C ASN A 68 8.56 -7.91 7.51
N GLN A 69 9.77 -8.16 8.03
CA GLN A 69 10.05 -9.21 8.99
C GLN A 69 10.93 -8.66 10.11
N GLN A 70 11.17 -9.47 11.12
CA GLN A 70 12.03 -9.14 12.25
C GLN A 70 13.41 -9.78 12.11
N GLY A 71 14.32 -9.43 13.00
CA GLY A 71 15.64 -10.06 13.08
C GLY A 71 16.39 -10.02 11.75
N GLY A 72 16.79 -11.17 11.26
CA GLY A 72 17.53 -11.28 10.00
C GLY A 72 16.79 -10.83 8.76
N GLY A 73 15.48 -10.61 8.85
CA GLY A 73 14.65 -10.08 7.76
C GLY A 73 14.31 -8.60 7.89
N ALA A 74 14.82 -7.91 8.90
CA ALA A 74 14.40 -6.54 9.24
C ALA A 74 14.92 -5.48 8.25
N HIS A 75 15.79 -5.84 7.33
CA HIS A 75 16.35 -4.93 6.32
C HIS A 75 15.46 -4.81 5.07
N VAL A 76 14.35 -5.51 5.03
CA VAL A 76 13.38 -5.46 3.92
C VAL A 76 12.13 -4.72 4.40
N ALA A 77 11.75 -3.68 3.65
CA ALA A 77 10.55 -2.91 3.94
C ALA A 77 9.32 -3.50 3.26
N ASN A 78 8.16 -3.17 3.79
CA ASN A 78 6.86 -3.44 3.19
C ASN A 78 6.01 -2.18 3.26
N CYS A 79 5.23 -1.91 2.24
CA CYS A 79 4.31 -0.78 2.18
C CYS A 79 2.94 -1.23 1.70
N GLY A 80 1.91 -0.45 2.05
CA GLY A 80 0.60 -0.51 1.45
C GLY A 80 0.19 0.88 1.01
N TYR A 81 -0.45 1.01 -0.16
CA TYR A 81 -0.82 2.30 -0.75
C TYR A 81 -2.30 2.28 -1.14
N VAL A 82 -3.00 3.36 -0.88
CA VAL A 82 -4.37 3.56 -1.37
C VAL A 82 -4.54 5.00 -1.84
N THR A 83 -5.09 5.17 -3.02
CA THR A 83 -5.44 6.47 -3.60
C THR A 83 -6.94 6.68 -3.48
N ALA A 84 -7.37 7.89 -3.16
CA ALA A 84 -8.79 8.25 -3.15
C ALA A 84 -9.40 7.97 -4.53
N GLU A 85 -10.63 7.45 -4.57
CA GLU A 85 -11.30 7.10 -5.83
C GLU A 85 -11.33 8.28 -6.80
N ALA A 86 -11.68 9.47 -6.31
CA ALA A 86 -11.78 10.67 -7.15
C ALA A 86 -10.42 11.16 -7.69
N ALA A 87 -9.31 10.66 -7.13
CA ALA A 87 -7.97 11.10 -7.49
C ALA A 87 -7.18 10.05 -8.29
N GLN A 88 -7.80 8.93 -8.63
CA GLN A 88 -7.14 7.89 -9.43
C GLN A 88 -6.78 8.40 -10.83
N GLY A 89 -5.69 7.87 -11.38
CA GLY A 89 -5.20 8.26 -12.69
C GLY A 89 -4.41 9.56 -12.73
N ARG A 90 -4.10 10.16 -11.58
CA ARG A 90 -3.35 11.42 -11.46
C ARG A 90 -1.87 11.22 -11.08
N GLY A 91 -1.40 9.98 -11.03
CA GLY A 91 -0.01 9.68 -10.67
C GLY A 91 0.28 9.70 -9.17
N ILE A 92 -0.74 9.68 -8.32
CA ILE A 92 -0.56 9.75 -6.86
C ILE A 92 0.07 8.48 -6.31
N ALA A 93 -0.35 7.31 -6.77
CA ALA A 93 0.24 6.04 -6.35
C ALA A 93 1.72 5.97 -6.72
N ARG A 94 2.07 6.43 -7.92
CA ARG A 94 3.46 6.51 -8.36
C ARG A 94 4.29 7.42 -7.45
N ALA A 95 3.76 8.61 -7.17
CA ALA A 95 4.42 9.58 -6.30
C ALA A 95 4.63 9.02 -4.89
N MET A 96 3.62 8.35 -4.33
CA MET A 96 3.72 7.72 -3.01
C MET A 96 4.77 6.60 -3.01
N CYS A 97 4.79 5.77 -4.04
CA CYS A 97 5.79 4.70 -4.12
C CYS A 97 7.21 5.27 -4.20
N LEU A 98 7.44 6.27 -5.03
CA LEU A 98 8.75 6.93 -5.12
C LEU A 98 9.16 7.54 -3.77
N HIS A 99 8.24 8.19 -3.08
CA HIS A 99 8.48 8.74 -1.75
C HIS A 99 8.85 7.63 -0.76
N SER A 100 8.13 6.51 -0.80
CA SER A 100 8.38 5.39 0.11
C SER A 100 9.75 4.75 -0.13
N LEU A 101 10.21 4.68 -1.37
CA LEU A 101 11.54 4.16 -1.68
C LEU A 101 12.64 5.06 -1.13
N GLU A 102 12.49 6.38 -1.26
CA GLU A 102 13.43 7.34 -0.66
C GLU A 102 13.39 7.25 0.87
N ARG A 103 12.21 7.19 1.46
CA ARG A 103 12.07 7.04 2.92
C ARG A 103 12.70 5.74 3.42
N ALA A 104 12.47 4.64 2.72
CA ALA A 104 13.05 3.35 3.06
C ALA A 104 14.59 3.42 3.01
N LYS A 105 15.13 4.08 2.00
CA LYS A 105 16.58 4.29 1.86
C LYS A 105 17.14 5.11 3.04
N GLU A 106 16.47 6.20 3.40
CA GLU A 106 16.88 7.03 4.55
C GLU A 106 16.93 6.21 5.84
N ARG A 107 16.01 5.26 5.99
CA ARG A 107 15.92 4.39 7.15
C ARG A 107 16.88 3.19 7.12
N GLY A 108 17.64 3.03 6.03
CA GLY A 108 18.61 1.96 5.88
C GLY A 108 18.06 0.63 5.37
N PHE A 109 16.82 0.59 4.89
CA PHE A 109 16.29 -0.61 4.25
C PHE A 109 17.02 -0.88 2.94
N ARG A 110 17.20 -2.15 2.60
CA ARG A 110 17.97 -2.59 1.42
C ARG A 110 17.08 -3.10 0.29
N ALA A 111 15.83 -3.39 0.58
CA ALA A 111 14.86 -3.85 -0.41
C ALA A 111 13.46 -3.53 0.09
N MET A 112 12.50 -3.54 -0.84
CA MET A 112 11.08 -3.45 -0.54
C MET A 112 10.37 -4.65 -1.13
N GLN A 113 9.50 -5.27 -0.33
CA GLN A 113 8.75 -6.45 -0.75
C GLN A 113 7.26 -6.19 -0.57
N PHE A 114 6.51 -6.44 -1.64
CA PHE A 114 5.05 -6.49 -1.59
C PHE A 114 4.65 -7.96 -1.48
N ASN A 115 3.98 -8.32 -0.39
CA ASN A 115 3.71 -9.71 -0.05
C ASN A 115 2.51 -10.30 -0.81
N PHE A 116 1.60 -9.45 -1.26
CA PHE A 116 0.31 -9.92 -1.72
C PHE A 116 -0.30 -8.91 -2.71
N VAL A 117 0.20 -8.93 -3.94
CA VAL A 117 -0.37 -8.09 -5.01
C VAL A 117 -1.38 -8.94 -5.77
N VAL A 118 -2.65 -8.64 -5.62
CA VAL A 118 -3.71 -9.41 -6.28
C VAL A 118 -3.50 -9.33 -7.79
N SER A 119 -3.42 -10.49 -8.47
CA SER A 119 -3.03 -10.56 -9.87
C SER A 119 -3.98 -9.82 -10.82
N THR A 120 -5.24 -9.69 -10.44
CA THR A 120 -6.26 -8.97 -11.22
C THR A 120 -6.13 -7.45 -11.11
N ASN A 121 -5.33 -6.96 -10.16
CA ASN A 121 -5.02 -5.55 -10.04
C ASN A 121 -3.88 -5.19 -11.03
N GLU A 122 -4.21 -5.25 -12.31
CA GLU A 122 -3.22 -5.08 -13.39
C GLU A 122 -2.56 -3.71 -13.38
N ARG A 123 -3.29 -2.67 -12.99
CA ARG A 123 -2.73 -1.31 -12.89
C ARG A 123 -1.61 -1.26 -11.86
N ALA A 124 -1.80 -1.87 -10.70
CA ALA A 124 -0.77 -1.92 -9.66
C ALA A 124 0.43 -2.73 -10.14
N VAL A 125 0.21 -3.90 -10.72
CA VAL A 125 1.31 -4.75 -11.22
C VAL A 125 2.14 -3.99 -12.26
N LYS A 126 1.51 -3.32 -13.20
CA LYS A 126 2.22 -2.52 -14.21
C LYS A 126 2.99 -1.37 -13.58
N LEU A 127 2.38 -0.68 -12.63
CA LEU A 127 3.01 0.45 -11.95
C LEU A 127 4.25 -0.01 -11.20
N TRP A 128 4.11 -1.05 -10.36
CA TRP A 128 5.25 -1.56 -9.60
C TRP A 128 6.36 -2.06 -10.51
N SER A 129 6.01 -2.78 -11.58
CA SER A 129 7.00 -3.24 -12.56
C SER A 129 7.73 -2.07 -13.22
N SER A 130 7.01 -0.99 -13.54
CA SER A 130 7.62 0.20 -14.14
C SER A 130 8.58 0.92 -13.18
N LEU A 131 8.45 0.69 -11.89
CA LEU A 131 9.29 1.28 -10.85
C LEU A 131 10.42 0.35 -10.41
N GLY A 132 10.63 -0.76 -11.11
CA GLY A 132 11.75 -1.66 -10.87
C GLY A 132 11.45 -2.85 -9.98
N PHE A 133 10.19 -3.08 -9.62
CA PHE A 133 9.80 -4.27 -8.87
C PHE A 133 9.69 -5.48 -9.80
N GLU A 134 10.22 -6.61 -9.36
CA GLU A 134 10.14 -7.87 -10.09
C GLU A 134 9.16 -8.82 -9.42
N ILE A 135 8.41 -9.58 -10.21
CA ILE A 135 7.57 -10.65 -9.71
C ILE A 135 8.50 -11.82 -9.37
N VAL A 136 8.63 -12.13 -8.08
CA VAL A 136 9.52 -13.21 -7.61
C VAL A 136 8.76 -14.47 -7.20
N GLY A 137 7.44 -14.37 -7.09
CA GLY A 137 6.62 -15.52 -6.75
C GLY A 137 5.16 -15.30 -7.10
N ARG A 138 4.45 -16.41 -7.31
CA ARG A 138 3.01 -16.44 -7.56
C ARG A 138 2.36 -17.39 -6.58
N LEU A 139 1.36 -16.91 -5.87
CA LEU A 139 0.57 -17.68 -4.91
C LEU A 139 -0.75 -18.05 -5.60
N PRO A 140 -0.95 -19.35 -5.94
CA PRO A 140 -2.10 -19.71 -6.73
C PRO A 140 -3.40 -19.68 -5.91
N LYS A 141 -4.39 -19.00 -6.43
CA LYS A 141 -5.79 -19.01 -5.94
C LYS A 141 -5.93 -18.67 -4.45
N VAL A 142 -5.14 -17.73 -3.97
CA VAL A 142 -5.11 -17.36 -2.54
C VAL A 142 -6.03 -16.18 -2.19
N PHE A 143 -6.66 -15.57 -3.17
CA PHE A 143 -7.54 -14.42 -2.96
C PHE A 143 -8.89 -14.65 -3.62
N GLU A 144 -9.97 -14.50 -2.86
CA GLU A 144 -11.32 -14.59 -3.41
C GLU A 144 -11.77 -13.20 -3.88
N HIS A 145 -11.73 -13.01 -5.20
CA HIS A 145 -12.21 -11.77 -5.82
C HIS A 145 -13.75 -11.82 -5.88
N PRO A 146 -14.47 -10.76 -5.51
CA PRO A 146 -15.92 -10.78 -5.41
C PRO A 146 -16.64 -11.05 -6.73
N LYS A 147 -15.97 -10.80 -7.86
CA LYS A 147 -16.57 -11.00 -9.20
C LYS A 147 -15.93 -12.15 -9.97
N LEU A 148 -14.63 -12.40 -9.77
CA LEU A 148 -13.85 -13.34 -10.58
C LEU A 148 -13.55 -14.66 -9.90
N GLY A 149 -13.95 -14.81 -8.64
CA GLY A 149 -13.67 -16.02 -7.86
C GLY A 149 -12.23 -16.04 -7.35
N PHE A 150 -11.68 -17.24 -7.15
CA PHE A 150 -10.34 -17.40 -6.60
C PHE A 150 -9.29 -17.06 -7.64
N VAL A 151 -8.46 -16.09 -7.31
CA VAL A 151 -7.39 -15.58 -8.19
C VAL A 151 -6.05 -15.63 -7.47
N ASP A 152 -4.96 -15.50 -8.24
CA ASP A 152 -3.60 -15.54 -7.71
C ASP A 152 -3.21 -14.20 -7.05
N ALA A 153 -2.23 -14.27 -6.18
CA ALA A 153 -1.52 -13.08 -5.69
C ALA A 153 -0.05 -13.20 -6.06
N LEU A 154 0.59 -12.07 -6.24
CA LEU A 154 1.99 -11.99 -6.64
C LEU A 154 2.83 -11.46 -5.49
N VAL A 155 4.04 -11.99 -5.33
CA VAL A 155 5.06 -11.42 -4.46
C VAL A 155 6.02 -10.65 -5.36
N MET A 156 6.24 -9.37 -5.04
CA MET A 156 7.09 -8.49 -5.85
C MET A 156 8.16 -7.86 -4.96
N VAL A 157 9.38 -7.74 -5.50
CA VAL A 157 10.52 -7.20 -4.77
C VAL A 157 11.25 -6.16 -5.62
N GLY A 158 11.59 -5.04 -4.99
CA GLY A 158 12.43 -3.99 -5.56
C GLY A 158 13.66 -3.76 -4.69
N GLN A 159 14.83 -3.64 -5.31
CA GLN A 159 16.07 -3.33 -4.58
C GLN A 159 16.13 -1.83 -4.28
N ILE A 160 16.72 -1.49 -3.14
CA ILE A 160 16.95 -0.10 -2.72
C ILE A 160 18.45 0.12 -2.70
N SER A 161 18.89 1.07 -3.51
CA SER A 161 20.32 1.38 -3.63
C SER A 161 20.66 2.78 -3.16
#